data_d6760810bde1e10678a0971ba4d66868
#
_entry.id   d6760810bde1e10678a0971ba4d66868
#
_cell.length_a   1.000
_cell.length_b   1.000
_cell.length_c   1.000
_cell.angle_alpha   90.00
_cell.angle_beta   90.00
_cell.angle_gamma   90.00
#
_symmetry.space_group_name_H-M   'P 1'
#
loop_
_entity.id
_entity.type
_entity.pdbx_description
1 polymer ?
#
loop_
_entity_poly.entity_id
_entity_poly.type
_entity_poly.pdbx_seq_one_letter_code
_entity_poly.pdbx_strand_id
1 'polypeptide(L)'
;MGRLTVDALLASDPARRTPLLLITGEAGIGKSRLLEEVLEDARGRGVLAVLGRCLEHGGEVRPLNAVAEILAELVPIAASLGVSVDPELAPLVSGARAGETTALSQRPALHDGQVRTLLRDVSERQPLAVAIEDLHWADQTTRELLV
;
A
#
# COMPACT_ATOMS: atom_id res chain seq x y z
N MET A 1 21.46 16.58 -6.84
CA MET A 1 20.15 16.20 -6.30
C MET A 1 19.38 15.51 -7.43
N GLY A 2 19.38 14.17 -7.44
CA GLY A 2 18.78 13.41 -8.54
C GLY A 2 17.25 13.53 -8.49
N ARG A 3 16.67 13.98 -9.58
CA ARG A 3 15.21 13.98 -9.76
C ARG A 3 14.80 12.52 -10.03
N LEU A 4 14.23 11.86 -9.04
CA LEU A 4 13.55 10.59 -9.24
C LEU A 4 12.34 10.86 -10.13
N THR A 5 12.39 10.35 -11.34
CA THR A 5 11.25 10.44 -12.26
C THR A 5 10.48 9.13 -12.17
N VAL A 6 9.17 9.21 -12.14
CA VAL A 6 8.26 8.05 -12.25
C VAL A 6 8.60 7.21 -13.49
N ASP A 7 9.15 7.82 -14.53
CA ASP A 7 9.68 7.13 -15.71
C ASP A 7 10.67 6.01 -15.37
N ALA A 8 11.57 6.24 -14.40
CA ALA A 8 12.55 5.22 -14.00
C ALA A 8 11.91 4.04 -13.26
N LEU A 9 10.78 4.27 -12.56
CA LEU A 9 10.01 3.24 -11.89
C LEU A 9 9.12 2.47 -12.87
N LEU A 10 8.52 3.15 -13.83
CA LEU A 10 7.63 2.55 -14.83
C LEU A 10 8.39 1.88 -16.00
N ALA A 11 9.64 2.29 -16.27
CA ALA A 11 10.50 1.69 -17.29
C ALA A 11 11.11 0.34 -16.88
N SER A 12 10.80 -0.14 -15.69
CA SER A 12 11.25 -1.44 -15.22
C SER A 12 10.60 -2.55 -16.06
N ASP A 13 11.45 -3.43 -16.62
CA ASP A 13 11.04 -4.61 -17.38
C ASP A 13 9.98 -5.40 -16.58
N PRO A 14 8.77 -5.64 -17.14
CA PRO A 14 7.73 -6.41 -16.46
C PRO A 14 8.16 -7.85 -16.10
N ALA A 15 9.24 -8.37 -16.69
CA ALA A 15 9.85 -9.64 -16.29
C ALA A 15 10.77 -9.51 -15.05
N ARG A 16 11.01 -8.30 -14.57
CA ARG A 16 11.81 -8.03 -13.39
C ARG A 16 10.94 -7.61 -12.21
N ARG A 17 11.38 -8.00 -11.01
CA ARG A 17 10.78 -7.71 -9.71
C ARG A 17 10.16 -6.31 -9.65
N THR A 18 9.03 -6.19 -9.00
CA THR A 18 8.39 -4.92 -8.63
C THR A 18 9.44 -3.91 -8.14
N PRO A 19 9.61 -2.76 -8.80
CA PRO A 19 10.59 -1.78 -8.37
C PRO A 19 10.19 -1.24 -6.99
N LEU A 20 11.11 -1.29 -6.03
CA LEU A 20 10.94 -0.71 -4.71
C LEU A 20 11.72 0.60 -4.63
N LEU A 21 11.01 1.67 -4.27
CA LEU A 21 11.62 2.96 -3.95
C LEU A 21 11.52 3.21 -2.45
N LEU A 22 12.65 3.39 -1.78
CA LEU A 22 12.71 3.79 -0.37
C LEU A 22 13.11 5.26 -0.24
N ILE A 23 12.22 6.08 0.35
CA ILE A 23 12.45 7.48 0.65
C ILE A 23 12.84 7.62 2.11
N THR A 24 14.09 8.05 2.37
CA THR A 24 14.61 8.24 3.72
C THR A 24 15.06 9.69 3.93
N GLY A 25 15.11 10.12 5.17
CA GLY A 25 15.56 11.47 5.55
C GLY A 25 15.04 11.89 6.91
N GLU A 26 15.51 13.02 7.41
CA GLU A 26 15.12 13.57 8.71
C GLU A 26 13.64 13.96 8.77
N ALA A 27 13.09 14.07 9.99
CA ALA A 27 11.73 14.56 10.18
C ALA A 27 11.60 15.99 9.61
N GLY A 28 10.46 16.26 8.96
CA GLY A 28 10.17 17.59 8.41
C GLY A 28 10.87 17.95 7.08
N ILE A 29 11.74 17.10 6.51
CA ILE A 29 12.47 17.41 5.26
C ILE A 29 11.57 17.38 3.99
N GLY A 30 10.31 16.98 4.12
CA GLY A 30 9.36 16.95 3.01
C GLY A 30 9.18 15.60 2.33
N LYS A 31 9.46 14.48 3.01
CA LYS A 31 9.26 13.12 2.47
C LYS A 31 7.83 12.86 2.01
N SER A 32 6.85 13.19 2.86
CA SER A 32 5.42 13.01 2.56
C SER A 32 5.00 13.83 1.34
N ARG A 33 5.46 15.08 1.25
CA ARG A 33 5.20 15.93 0.09
C ARG A 33 5.80 15.34 -1.19
N LEU A 34 7.04 14.87 -1.14
CA LEU A 34 7.65 14.20 -2.28
C LEU A 34 6.87 12.95 -2.70
N LEU A 35 6.42 12.16 -1.73
CA LEU A 35 5.61 10.97 -1.98
C LEU A 35 4.28 11.33 -2.64
N GLU A 36 3.58 12.35 -2.16
CA GLU A 36 2.34 12.86 -2.75
C GLU A 36 2.55 13.32 -4.20
N GLU A 37 3.60 14.12 -4.47
CA GLU A 37 3.95 14.56 -5.83
C GLU A 37 4.23 13.37 -6.77
N VAL A 38 4.92 12.32 -6.30
CA VAL A 38 5.19 11.10 -7.06
C VAL A 38 3.89 10.33 -7.36
N LEU A 39 2.99 10.19 -6.38
CA LEU A 39 1.71 9.50 -6.57
C LEU A 39 0.78 10.28 -7.51
N GLU A 40 0.76 11.62 -7.43
CA GLU A 40 0.00 12.47 -8.36
C GLU A 40 0.51 12.35 -9.79
N ASP A 41 1.83 12.38 -10.01
CA ASP A 41 2.42 12.19 -11.34
C ASP A 41 2.10 10.78 -11.88
N ALA A 42 2.16 9.74 -11.03
CA ALA A 42 1.77 8.39 -11.41
C ALA A 42 0.30 8.31 -11.85
N ARG A 43 -0.62 8.91 -11.08
CA ARG A 43 -2.04 8.98 -11.44
C ARG A 43 -2.26 9.73 -12.76
N GLY A 44 -1.56 10.83 -12.96
CA GLY A 44 -1.60 11.60 -14.23
C GLY A 44 -1.17 10.79 -15.46
N ARG A 45 -0.43 9.70 -15.26
CA ARG A 45 0.02 8.75 -16.30
C ARG A 45 -0.86 7.50 -16.40
N GLY A 46 -1.99 7.45 -15.70
CA GLY A 46 -2.89 6.31 -15.71
C GLY A 46 -2.48 5.15 -14.82
N VAL A 47 -1.51 5.35 -13.91
CA VAL A 47 -1.15 4.37 -12.87
C VAL A 47 -2.14 4.50 -11.72
N LEU A 48 -2.70 3.38 -11.28
CA LEU A 48 -3.46 3.32 -10.04
C LEU A 48 -2.49 3.49 -8.86
N ALA A 49 -2.64 4.54 -8.08
CA ALA A 49 -1.74 4.83 -6.98
C ALA A 49 -2.52 4.90 -5.66
N VAL A 50 -2.20 3.99 -4.74
CA VAL A 50 -2.81 3.87 -3.41
C VAL A 50 -1.78 4.11 -2.31
N LEU A 51 -2.22 4.66 -1.19
CA LEU A 51 -1.37 5.03 -0.06
C LEU A 51 -1.91 4.44 1.23
N GLY A 52 -1.04 3.80 2.00
CA GLY A 52 -1.31 3.40 3.38
C GLY A 52 -0.35 4.06 4.35
N ARG A 53 -0.79 4.34 5.57
CA ARG A 53 0.02 4.93 6.63
C ARG A 53 0.16 3.98 7.79
N CYS A 54 1.40 3.78 8.24
CA CYS A 54 1.63 3.11 9.52
C CYS A 54 1.39 4.10 10.64
N LEU A 55 0.57 3.75 11.61
CA LEU A 55 0.18 4.63 12.70
C LEU A 55 0.62 4.06 14.05
N GLU A 56 1.08 4.98 14.91
CA GLU A 56 1.24 4.74 16.33
C GLU A 56 0.21 5.59 17.09
N HIS A 57 -0.42 5.03 18.10
CA HIS A 57 -1.35 5.75 18.95
C HIS A 57 -1.11 5.39 20.42
N GLY A 58 -0.69 6.38 21.22
CA GLY A 58 -0.47 6.19 22.65
C GLY A 58 0.67 5.24 23.01
N GLY A 59 1.70 5.11 22.15
CA GLY A 59 2.84 4.19 22.33
C GLY A 59 2.60 2.80 21.74
N GLU A 60 1.43 2.53 21.15
CA GLU A 60 1.13 1.26 20.50
C GLU A 60 1.03 1.41 18.97
N VAL A 61 1.72 0.55 18.24
CA VAL A 61 1.59 0.46 16.79
C VAL A 61 0.22 -0.13 16.46
N ARG A 62 -0.52 0.52 15.56
CA ARG A 62 -1.77 -0.04 15.03
C ARG A 62 -1.46 -1.10 13.97
N PRO A 63 -1.68 -2.39 14.28
CA PRO A 63 -1.41 -3.46 13.33
C PRO A 63 -2.27 -3.32 12.08
N LEU A 64 -1.69 -3.62 10.92
CA LEU A 64 -2.37 -3.66 9.63
C LEU A 64 -3.03 -2.34 9.17
N ASN A 65 -2.77 -1.20 9.84
CA ASN A 65 -3.42 0.06 9.48
C ASN A 65 -3.12 0.46 8.03
N ALA A 66 -1.85 0.43 7.63
CA ALA A 66 -1.45 0.76 6.26
C ALA A 66 -2.11 -0.18 5.23
N VAL A 67 -2.15 -1.47 5.53
CA VAL A 67 -2.80 -2.49 4.67
C VAL A 67 -4.29 -2.23 4.56
N ALA A 68 -4.95 -1.93 5.68
CA ALA A 68 -6.38 -1.66 5.71
C ALA A 68 -6.75 -0.38 4.93
N GLU A 69 -5.94 0.68 4.99
CA GLU A 69 -6.12 1.87 4.17
C GLU A 69 -5.96 1.58 2.67
N ILE A 70 -4.91 0.85 2.29
CA ILE A 70 -4.69 0.40 0.90
C ILE A 70 -5.89 -0.41 0.40
N LEU A 71 -6.37 -1.37 1.18
CA LEU A 71 -7.51 -2.20 0.80
C LEU A 71 -8.81 -1.40 0.70
N ALA A 72 -9.02 -0.41 1.56
CA ALA A 72 -10.21 0.44 1.52
C ALA A 72 -10.31 1.25 0.21
N GLU A 73 -9.18 1.64 -0.38
CA GLU A 73 -9.12 2.27 -1.70
C GLU A 73 -9.18 1.24 -2.83
N LEU A 74 -8.44 0.13 -2.69
CA LEU A 74 -8.22 -0.82 -3.79
C LEU A 74 -9.43 -1.72 -4.06
N VAL A 75 -10.16 -2.16 -3.03
CA VAL A 75 -11.28 -3.09 -3.17
C VAL A 75 -12.40 -2.58 -4.10
N PRO A 76 -12.90 -1.34 -3.97
CA PRO A 76 -13.90 -0.83 -4.90
C PRO A 76 -13.37 -0.71 -6.33
N ILE A 77 -12.08 -0.40 -6.51
CA ILE A 77 -11.45 -0.31 -7.82
C ILE A 77 -11.30 -1.71 -8.43
N ALA A 78 -10.83 -2.69 -7.67
CA ALA A 78 -10.74 -4.08 -8.08
C ALA A 78 -12.08 -4.61 -8.59
N ALA A 79 -13.17 -4.33 -7.87
CA ALA A 79 -14.51 -4.68 -8.30
C ALA A 79 -14.89 -4.03 -9.65
N SER A 80 -14.54 -2.76 -9.88
CA SER A 80 -14.79 -2.06 -11.15
C SER A 80 -13.97 -2.63 -12.31
N LEU A 81 -12.80 -3.21 -12.02
CA LEU A 81 -11.93 -3.87 -13.00
C LEU A 81 -12.32 -5.35 -13.25
N GLY A 82 -13.36 -5.85 -12.58
CA GLY A 82 -13.78 -7.23 -12.66
C GLY A 82 -12.81 -8.20 -11.96
N VAL A 83 -12.02 -7.72 -11.02
CA VAL A 83 -11.14 -8.54 -10.17
C VAL A 83 -11.94 -9.04 -8.97
N SER A 84 -11.88 -10.36 -8.74
CA SER A 84 -12.52 -10.98 -7.58
C SER A 84 -11.76 -10.61 -6.30
N VAL A 85 -12.50 -10.18 -5.29
CA VAL A 85 -11.94 -9.86 -3.97
C VAL A 85 -12.32 -10.97 -2.99
N ASP A 86 -11.32 -11.50 -2.28
CA ASP A 86 -11.56 -12.51 -1.26
C ASP A 86 -12.43 -11.93 -0.12
N PRO A 87 -13.56 -12.56 0.23
CA PRO A 87 -14.42 -12.09 1.31
C PRO A 87 -13.72 -11.98 2.67
N GLU A 88 -12.64 -12.72 2.89
CA GLU A 88 -11.85 -12.66 4.12
C GLU A 88 -11.14 -11.31 4.31
N LEU A 89 -10.99 -10.50 3.25
CA LEU A 89 -10.46 -9.14 3.32
C LEU A 89 -11.50 -8.10 3.80
N ALA A 90 -12.80 -8.43 3.79
CA ALA A 90 -13.86 -7.51 4.18
C ALA A 90 -13.72 -6.94 5.61
N PRO A 91 -13.31 -7.71 6.62
CA PRO A 91 -13.10 -7.17 7.97
C PRO A 91 -11.98 -6.12 8.02
N LEU A 92 -10.90 -6.28 7.22
CA LEU A 92 -9.81 -5.29 7.13
C LEU A 92 -10.32 -3.96 6.57
N VAL A 93 -11.08 -4.01 5.50
CA VAL A 93 -11.68 -2.83 4.86
C VAL A 93 -12.65 -2.12 5.81
N SER A 94 -13.47 -2.90 6.52
CA SER A 94 -14.45 -2.35 7.50
C SER A 94 -13.74 -1.76 8.71
N GLY A 95 -12.69 -2.41 9.22
CA GLY A 95 -11.89 -1.95 10.35
C GLY A 95 -11.16 -0.63 10.05
N ALA A 96 -10.64 -0.45 8.84
CA ALA A 96 -10.03 0.81 8.41
C ALA A 96 -11.04 1.98 8.50
N ARG A 97 -12.27 1.76 8.05
CA ARG A 97 -13.34 2.77 8.08
C ARG A 97 -13.84 3.09 9.49
N ALA A 98 -13.82 2.11 10.40
CA ALA A 98 -14.28 2.27 11.78
C ALA A 98 -13.18 2.70 12.76
N GLY A 99 -11.91 2.69 12.35
CA GLY A 99 -10.77 2.90 13.26
C GLY A 99 -10.52 1.73 14.23
N GLU A 100 -11.18 0.59 14.01
CA GLU A 100 -11.14 -0.59 14.87
C GLU A 100 -10.35 -1.73 14.23
N THR A 101 -9.04 -1.64 14.21
CA THR A 101 -8.18 -2.70 13.61
C THR A 101 -7.77 -3.78 14.60
N THR A 102 -8.17 -3.66 15.87
CA THR A 102 -7.66 -4.50 16.98
C THR A 102 -8.08 -5.97 16.90
N ALA A 103 -9.23 -6.29 16.31
CA ALA A 103 -9.72 -7.67 16.21
C ALA A 103 -9.00 -8.51 15.14
N LEU A 104 -8.28 -7.87 14.23
CA LEU A 104 -7.67 -8.49 13.05
C LEU A 104 -6.22 -8.94 13.27
N SER A 105 -5.60 -8.43 14.33
CA SER A 105 -4.21 -8.75 14.71
C SER A 105 -3.98 -10.22 15.07
N GLN A 106 -5.05 -11.01 15.22
CA GLN A 106 -4.96 -12.39 15.69
C GLN A 106 -4.71 -13.44 14.60
N ARG A 107 -4.73 -13.05 13.30
CA ARG A 107 -4.49 -13.97 12.18
C ARG A 107 -3.70 -13.31 11.03
N PRO A 108 -2.49 -12.81 11.25
CA PRO A 108 -1.73 -12.08 10.22
C PRO A 108 -1.39 -12.95 8.99
N ALA A 109 -1.07 -14.22 9.18
CA ALA A 109 -0.63 -15.09 8.08
C ALA A 109 -1.72 -15.43 7.04
N LEU A 110 -3.00 -15.35 7.43
CA LEU A 110 -4.11 -15.63 6.49
C LEU A 110 -4.34 -14.46 5.52
N HIS A 111 -4.06 -13.24 5.93
CA HIS A 111 -4.33 -12.05 5.12
C HIS A 111 -3.22 -11.73 4.11
N ASP A 112 -1.97 -12.13 4.37
CA ASP A 112 -0.84 -11.84 3.49
C ASP A 112 -1.04 -12.44 2.08
N GLY A 113 -1.44 -13.71 2.00
CA GLY A 113 -1.70 -14.39 0.73
C GLY A 113 -2.82 -13.74 -0.08
N GLN A 114 -3.93 -13.38 0.56
CA GLN A 114 -5.08 -12.75 -0.11
C GLN A 114 -4.73 -11.32 -0.57
N VAL A 115 -4.02 -10.54 0.25
CA VAL A 115 -3.57 -9.20 -0.11
C VAL A 115 -2.63 -9.25 -1.31
N ARG A 116 -1.63 -10.12 -1.29
CA ARG A 116 -0.70 -10.31 -2.42
C ARG A 116 -1.43 -10.73 -3.70
N THR A 117 -2.39 -11.63 -3.58
CA THR A 117 -3.21 -12.08 -4.72
C THR A 117 -3.99 -10.90 -5.30
N LEU A 118 -4.68 -10.12 -4.47
CA LEU A 118 -5.44 -8.96 -4.92
C LEU A 118 -4.54 -7.92 -5.61
N LEU A 119 -3.39 -7.58 -5.01
CA LEU A 119 -2.42 -6.64 -5.58
C LEU A 119 -1.94 -7.11 -6.97
N ARG A 120 -1.60 -8.39 -7.10
CA ARG A 120 -1.19 -8.98 -8.35
C ARG A 120 -2.30 -8.92 -9.40
N ASP A 121 -3.49 -9.40 -9.07
CA ASP A 121 -4.61 -9.51 -10.01
C ASP A 121 -5.07 -8.12 -10.50
N VAL A 122 -4.99 -7.09 -9.63
CA VAL A 122 -5.21 -5.70 -10.04
C VAL A 122 -4.08 -5.21 -10.94
N SER A 123 -2.82 -5.50 -10.59
CA SER A 123 -1.66 -5.05 -11.38
C SER A 123 -1.60 -5.65 -12.79
N GLU A 124 -2.21 -6.82 -12.99
CA GLU A 124 -2.38 -7.44 -14.31
C GLU A 124 -3.41 -6.71 -15.19
N ARG A 125 -4.31 -5.94 -14.60
CA ARG A 125 -5.35 -5.17 -15.31
C ARG A 125 -4.94 -3.73 -15.55
N GLN A 126 -4.24 -3.13 -14.58
CA GLN A 126 -3.81 -1.74 -14.64
C GLN A 126 -2.51 -1.57 -13.85
N PRO A 127 -1.53 -0.79 -14.34
CA PRO A 127 -0.33 -0.47 -13.59
C PRO A 127 -0.69 0.05 -12.20
N LEU A 128 -0.06 -0.54 -11.17
CA LEU A 128 -0.36 -0.25 -9.77
C LEU A 128 0.89 0.23 -9.05
N ALA A 129 0.79 1.33 -8.33
CA ALA A 129 1.77 1.82 -7.37
C ALA A 129 1.18 1.77 -5.97
N VAL A 130 1.84 1.08 -5.07
CA VAL A 130 1.48 1.02 -3.66
C VAL A 130 2.52 1.78 -2.86
N ALA A 131 2.08 2.75 -2.08
CA ALA A 131 2.94 3.53 -1.20
C ALA A 131 2.61 3.25 0.26
N ILE A 132 3.63 3.23 1.10
CA ILE A 132 3.47 3.11 2.55
C ILE A 132 4.30 4.20 3.22
N GLU A 133 3.61 5.03 4.02
CA GLU A 133 4.21 6.08 4.83
C GLU A 133 4.51 5.60 6.24
N ASP A 134 5.48 6.24 6.88
CA ASP A 134 5.86 6.02 8.26
C ASP A 134 6.26 4.56 8.59
N LEU A 135 7.04 3.95 7.71
CA LEU A 135 7.51 2.55 7.83
C LEU A 135 8.20 2.22 9.17
N HIS A 136 8.68 3.23 9.90
CA HIS A 136 9.24 3.02 11.24
C HIS A 136 8.19 2.57 12.26
N TRP A 137 6.91 2.80 12.00
CA TRP A 137 5.75 2.30 12.76
C TRP A 137 5.12 1.04 12.13
N ALA A 138 5.75 0.45 11.11
CA ALA A 138 5.22 -0.74 10.47
C ALA A 138 5.23 -1.93 11.44
N ASP A 139 4.08 -2.60 11.55
CA ASP A 139 3.97 -3.88 12.22
C ASP A 139 4.65 -5.00 11.41
N GLN A 140 4.79 -6.18 12.01
CA GLN A 140 5.48 -7.29 11.37
C GLN A 140 4.81 -7.70 10.05
N THR A 141 3.48 -7.77 10.00
CA THR A 141 2.73 -8.16 8.80
C THR A 141 2.90 -7.17 7.66
N THR A 142 2.86 -5.86 7.95
CA THR A 142 3.13 -4.82 6.95
C THR A 142 4.54 -4.95 6.40
N ARG A 143 5.53 -5.29 7.23
CA ARG A 143 6.93 -5.52 6.79
C ARG A 143 7.05 -6.77 5.92
N GLU A 144 6.36 -7.85 6.26
CA GLU A 144 6.36 -9.09 5.50
C GLU A 144 5.74 -8.93 4.10
N LEU A 145 4.75 -8.04 3.94
CA LEU A 145 4.17 -7.71 2.64
C LEU A 145 5.15 -7.00 1.68
N LEU A 146 6.17 -6.33 2.21
CA LEU A 146 7.17 -5.60 1.42
C LEU A 146 8.31 -6.49 0.90
N VAL A 147 8.40 -7.74 1.34
CA VAL A 147 9.46 -8.70 0.99
C VAL A 147 8.93 -9.78 0.06
#